data_0ee4f005e7d4deb04b3f3a01642cebc2
#
_entry.id   0ee4f005e7d4deb04b3f3a01642cebc2
#
_cell.length_a   1.000
_cell.length_b   1.000
_cell.length_c   1.000
_cell.angle_alpha   90.00
_cell.angle_beta   90.00
_cell.angle_gamma   90.00
#
_symmetry.space_group_name_H-M   'P 1'
#
loop_
_entity.id
_entity.type
_entity.pdbx_description
1 polymer ?
#
loop_
_entity_poly.entity_id
_entity_poly.type
_entity_poly.pdbx_seq_one_letter_code
_entity_poly.pdbx_strand_id
1 'polypeptide(L)'
;DYDVEDPMTLSMNSRFYSKVSGRDDYSIGLPMFALNFRQSSEHIVNEYAKIVAEIDHQAELYPAVCGVAVGTSYDEASRKITVNAMFKSDMAVDARYHIFLVEDGYEYYQAGSEKDTYVHDNVLRYISSDNVLGSKLEQGKVLEPGKEYSVTKTVKLENEWEASRMRVVVAMLISDDGGETYCSNNANECAIGESVDYLYEND
;
A
#
# COMPACT_ATOMS: atom_id res chain seq x y z
N ASP A 1 9.96 6.40 -29.12
CA ASP A 1 8.95 5.35 -29.31
C ASP A 1 8.06 5.27 -28.07
N TYR A 2 6.83 5.80 -28.19
CA TYR A 2 5.82 5.81 -27.11
C TYR A 2 4.98 4.51 -27.06
N ASP A 3 5.39 3.47 -27.79
CA ASP A 3 4.61 2.23 -27.96
C ASP A 3 5.08 1.08 -27.05
N VAL A 4 6.03 1.31 -26.13
CA VAL A 4 6.43 0.29 -25.17
C VAL A 4 5.70 0.56 -23.85
N GLU A 5 4.88 -0.40 -23.43
CA GLU A 5 4.20 -0.34 -22.13
C GLU A 5 5.24 -0.26 -21.00
N ASP A 6 5.11 0.74 -20.15
CA ASP A 6 6.00 0.91 -18.99
C ASP A 6 5.83 -0.29 -18.04
N PRO A 7 6.89 -1.11 -17.85
CA PRO A 7 6.81 -2.33 -17.03
C PRO A 7 6.55 -2.06 -15.54
N MET A 8 6.59 -0.80 -15.11
CA MET A 8 6.25 -0.38 -13.74
C MET A 8 4.79 0.04 -13.59
N THR A 9 4.02 0.04 -14.69
CA THR A 9 2.61 0.45 -14.68
C THR A 9 1.70 -0.73 -14.35
N LEU A 10 0.77 -0.53 -13.42
CA LEU A 10 -0.35 -1.41 -13.16
C LEU A 10 -1.67 -0.77 -13.62
N SER A 11 -2.62 -1.60 -14.06
CA SER A 11 -3.96 -1.14 -14.45
C SER A 11 -4.73 -0.40 -13.35
N MET A 12 -4.30 -0.57 -12.08
CA MET A 12 -4.88 0.10 -10.93
C MET A 12 -4.34 1.52 -10.68
N ASN A 13 -3.23 1.92 -11.33
CA ASN A 13 -2.60 3.22 -11.07
C ASN A 13 -3.56 4.39 -11.27
N SER A 14 -4.34 4.39 -12.36
CA SER A 14 -5.33 5.44 -12.64
C SER A 14 -6.42 5.52 -11.57
N ARG A 15 -6.87 4.38 -11.04
CA ARG A 15 -7.90 4.33 -10.01
C ARG A 15 -7.39 4.85 -8.65
N PHE A 16 -6.14 4.53 -8.29
CA PHE A 16 -5.51 5.12 -7.11
C PHE A 16 -5.30 6.62 -7.27
N TYR A 17 -4.84 7.05 -8.44
CA TYR A 17 -4.71 8.47 -8.77
C TYR A 17 -6.06 9.19 -8.58
N SER A 18 -7.14 8.70 -9.20
CA SER A 18 -8.48 9.30 -9.08
C SER A 18 -8.94 9.35 -7.62
N LYS A 19 -8.70 8.29 -6.85
CA LYS A 19 -9.06 8.26 -5.42
C LYS A 19 -8.36 9.35 -4.63
N VAL A 20 -7.04 9.52 -4.78
CA VAL A 20 -6.25 10.44 -3.95
C VAL A 20 -6.25 11.88 -4.48
N SER A 21 -6.46 12.08 -5.79
CA SER A 21 -6.55 13.40 -6.40
C SER A 21 -7.97 13.96 -6.43
N GLY A 22 -8.99 13.09 -6.36
CA GLY A 22 -10.39 13.44 -6.60
C GLY A 22 -10.69 13.79 -8.06
N ARG A 23 -9.81 13.40 -9.00
CA ARG A 23 -9.91 13.72 -10.43
C ARG A 23 -9.57 12.52 -11.31
N ASP A 24 -10.24 12.42 -12.44
CA ASP A 24 -10.06 11.33 -13.40
C ASP A 24 -9.21 11.72 -14.62
N ASP A 25 -8.79 13.00 -14.72
CA ASP A 25 -8.22 13.58 -15.93
C ASP A 25 -6.71 13.86 -15.88
N TYR A 26 -6.03 13.42 -14.82
CA TYR A 26 -4.61 13.74 -14.57
C TYR A 26 -4.27 15.24 -14.65
N SER A 27 -5.26 16.12 -14.47
CA SER A 27 -5.08 17.57 -14.49
C SER A 27 -4.18 18.10 -13.37
N ILE A 28 -3.99 17.30 -12.34
CA ILE A 28 -2.96 17.52 -11.33
C ILE A 28 -1.71 16.79 -11.80
N GLY A 29 -0.66 17.54 -12.05
CA GLY A 29 0.61 16.97 -12.50
C GLY A 29 1.20 15.93 -11.53
N LEU A 30 2.01 15.02 -12.07
CA LEU A 30 2.83 14.10 -11.28
C LEU A 30 4.26 14.67 -11.13
N PRO A 31 4.94 14.43 -10.00
CA PRO A 31 4.50 13.64 -8.86
C PRO A 31 3.46 14.38 -7.99
N MET A 32 2.57 13.62 -7.35
CA MET A 32 1.65 14.12 -6.35
C MET A 32 1.87 13.39 -5.02
N PHE A 33 1.43 14.03 -3.94
CA PHE A 33 1.55 13.51 -2.59
C PHE A 33 0.16 13.33 -1.96
N ALA A 34 -0.09 12.19 -1.35
CA ALA A 34 -1.30 11.91 -0.59
C ALA A 34 -0.94 11.11 0.65
N LEU A 35 -1.54 11.45 1.79
CA LEU A 35 -1.37 10.74 3.06
C LEU A 35 -2.52 9.76 3.29
N ASN A 36 -2.18 8.57 3.76
CA ASN A 36 -3.14 7.57 4.23
C ASN A 36 -4.25 7.26 3.21
N PHE A 37 -3.99 7.39 1.91
CA PHE A 37 -4.98 7.32 0.82
C PHE A 37 -6.15 8.31 0.97
N ARG A 38 -5.96 9.37 1.76
CA ARG A 38 -6.93 10.46 1.84
C ARG A 38 -6.72 11.43 0.69
N GLN A 39 -7.82 11.98 0.20
CA GLN A 39 -7.73 13.03 -0.79
C GLN A 39 -7.08 14.26 -0.15
N SER A 40 -5.96 14.70 -0.73
CA SER A 40 -5.33 15.94 -0.30
C SER A 40 -6.01 17.15 -0.94
N SER A 41 -6.32 18.17 -0.15
CA SER A 41 -6.80 19.45 -0.65
C SER A 41 -5.67 20.32 -1.23
N GLU A 42 -4.43 20.01 -0.90
CA GLU A 42 -3.25 20.73 -1.37
C GLU A 42 -2.26 19.77 -2.05
N HIS A 43 -1.94 20.08 -3.31
CA HIS A 43 -0.96 19.32 -4.08
C HIS A 43 0.45 19.83 -3.78
N ILE A 44 0.94 19.50 -2.59
CA ILE A 44 2.22 19.97 -2.10
C ILE A 44 3.31 19.01 -2.54
N VAL A 45 4.06 19.35 -3.57
CA VAL A 45 5.16 18.51 -4.07
C VAL A 45 6.54 19.02 -3.63
N ASN A 46 6.68 20.31 -3.35
CA ASN A 46 7.98 20.94 -3.18
C ASN A 46 8.17 21.68 -1.84
N GLU A 47 7.24 21.55 -0.90
CA GLU A 47 7.29 22.29 0.36
C GLU A 47 7.39 21.32 1.55
N TYR A 48 8.60 20.85 1.85
CA TYR A 48 8.87 19.89 2.92
C TYR A 48 8.19 20.23 4.26
N ALA A 49 8.25 21.49 4.68
CA ALA A 49 7.63 21.93 5.93
C ALA A 49 6.09 21.74 5.95
N LYS A 50 5.43 21.92 4.81
CA LYS A 50 3.98 21.70 4.70
C LYS A 50 3.65 20.20 4.71
N ILE A 51 4.51 19.38 4.10
CA ILE A 51 4.35 17.91 4.14
C ILE A 51 4.44 17.43 5.59
N VAL A 52 5.45 17.86 6.34
CA VAL A 52 5.60 17.50 7.75
C VAL A 52 4.41 17.97 8.58
N ALA A 53 3.98 19.22 8.41
CA ALA A 53 2.81 19.76 9.10
C ALA A 53 1.52 18.98 8.79
N GLU A 54 1.35 18.53 7.55
CA GLU A 54 0.20 17.69 7.15
C GLU A 54 0.29 16.28 7.76
N ILE A 55 1.48 15.69 7.87
CA ILE A 55 1.69 14.41 8.56
C ILE A 55 1.26 14.52 10.02
N ASP A 56 1.75 15.54 10.72
CA ASP A 56 1.41 15.77 12.14
C ASP A 56 -0.10 16.01 12.31
N HIS A 57 -0.70 16.82 11.44
CA HIS A 57 -2.13 17.10 11.46
C HIS A 57 -2.98 15.83 11.21
N GLN A 58 -2.59 15.00 10.24
CA GLN A 58 -3.29 13.74 9.97
C GLN A 58 -3.14 12.75 11.13
N ALA A 59 -1.98 12.70 11.79
CA ALA A 59 -1.76 11.84 12.95
C ALA A 59 -2.64 12.25 14.16
N GLU A 60 -2.85 13.55 14.37
CA GLU A 60 -3.76 14.06 15.40
C GLU A 60 -5.24 13.77 15.10
N LEU A 61 -5.66 13.99 13.86
CA LEU A 61 -7.07 13.80 13.46
C LEU A 61 -7.46 12.32 13.33
N TYR A 62 -6.54 11.48 12.90
CA TYR A 62 -6.78 10.08 12.56
C TYR A 62 -5.73 9.16 13.20
N PRO A 63 -5.73 9.05 14.53
CA PRO A 63 -4.75 8.21 15.23
C PRO A 63 -4.86 6.75 14.78
N ALA A 64 -3.74 6.06 14.78
CA ALA A 64 -3.70 4.63 14.48
C ALA A 64 -4.37 3.85 15.62
N VAL A 65 -5.49 3.20 15.30
CA VAL A 65 -6.26 2.36 16.24
C VAL A 65 -6.19 0.88 15.86
N CYS A 66 -5.60 0.58 14.70
CA CYS A 66 -5.41 -0.78 14.21
C CYS A 66 -3.95 -1.19 14.30
N GLY A 67 -3.71 -2.46 14.63
CA GLY A 67 -2.43 -3.12 14.51
C GLY A 67 -2.41 -4.03 13.29
N VAL A 68 -1.25 -4.13 12.64
CA VAL A 68 -0.98 -5.01 11.49
C VAL A 68 0.26 -5.83 11.78
N ALA A 69 0.15 -7.16 11.72
CA ALA A 69 1.30 -8.06 11.68
C ALA A 69 1.31 -8.81 10.34
N VAL A 70 2.49 -9.10 9.82
CA VAL A 70 2.66 -9.73 8.51
C VAL A 70 3.78 -10.75 8.55
N GLY A 71 3.55 -11.91 7.95
CA GLY A 71 4.57 -12.93 7.73
C GLY A 71 4.47 -13.50 6.34
N THR A 72 5.60 -13.87 5.77
CA THR A 72 5.67 -14.42 4.41
C THR A 72 6.46 -15.72 4.36
N SER A 73 6.12 -16.56 3.41
CA SER A 73 6.95 -17.71 3.00
C SER A 73 7.04 -17.76 1.48
N TYR A 74 8.15 -18.28 0.97
CA TYR A 74 8.40 -18.40 -0.46
C TYR A 74 8.72 -19.85 -0.84
N ASP A 75 7.98 -20.34 -1.82
CA ASP A 75 8.28 -21.61 -2.50
C ASP A 75 8.98 -21.30 -3.83
N GLU A 76 10.29 -21.51 -3.85
CA GLU A 76 11.13 -21.22 -5.01
C GLU A 76 10.74 -22.10 -6.22
N ALA A 77 10.37 -23.36 -6.01
CA ALA A 77 10.03 -24.28 -7.09
C ALA A 77 8.78 -23.86 -7.87
N SER A 78 7.77 -23.36 -7.17
CA SER A 78 6.53 -22.85 -7.78
C SER A 78 6.53 -21.33 -7.98
N ARG A 79 7.55 -20.62 -7.50
CA ARG A 79 7.65 -19.17 -7.46
C ARG A 79 6.43 -18.51 -6.78
N LYS A 80 5.97 -19.09 -5.67
CA LYS A 80 4.80 -18.60 -4.93
C LYS A 80 5.19 -18.02 -3.59
N ILE A 81 4.69 -16.82 -3.33
CA ILE A 81 4.72 -16.19 -2.00
C ILE A 81 3.38 -16.46 -1.32
N THR A 82 3.41 -16.96 -0.10
CA THR A 82 2.25 -16.99 0.78
C THR A 82 2.40 -15.90 1.82
N VAL A 83 1.42 -15.01 1.89
CA VAL A 83 1.34 -13.89 2.82
C VAL A 83 0.29 -14.22 3.88
N ASN A 84 0.67 -14.15 5.15
CA ASN A 84 -0.23 -14.22 6.29
C ASN A 84 -0.25 -12.85 6.95
N ALA A 85 -1.39 -12.17 6.89
CA ALA A 85 -1.62 -10.89 7.53
C ALA A 85 -2.56 -11.06 8.71
N MET A 86 -2.25 -10.43 9.84
CA MET A 86 -3.06 -10.43 11.05
C MET A 86 -3.40 -8.99 11.44
N PHE A 87 -4.60 -8.81 11.94
CA PHE A 87 -5.17 -7.50 12.22
C PHE A 87 -5.85 -7.47 13.58
N LYS A 88 -5.64 -6.40 14.32
CA LYS A 88 -6.33 -6.07 15.57
C LYS A 88 -6.80 -4.63 15.54
N SER A 89 -7.77 -4.29 16.37
CA SER A 89 -8.17 -2.91 16.61
C SER A 89 -8.54 -2.72 18.08
N ASP A 90 -8.25 -1.54 18.63
CA ASP A 90 -8.62 -1.17 20.00
C ASP A 90 -10.08 -0.72 20.10
N MET A 91 -10.72 -0.48 18.96
CA MET A 91 -12.13 -0.09 18.89
C MET A 91 -12.85 -0.78 17.75
N ALA A 92 -14.19 -0.76 17.76
CA ALA A 92 -14.98 -1.29 16.66
C ALA A 92 -14.82 -0.40 15.43
N VAL A 93 -14.29 -0.94 14.32
CA VAL A 93 -14.05 -0.19 13.06
C VAL A 93 -14.54 -0.97 11.85
N ASP A 94 -15.15 -0.28 10.91
CA ASP A 94 -15.41 -0.81 9.57
C ASP A 94 -14.11 -0.84 8.78
N ALA A 95 -13.62 -2.05 8.47
CA ALA A 95 -12.27 -2.25 8.00
C ALA A 95 -12.19 -3.01 6.67
N ARG A 96 -11.15 -2.68 5.92
CA ARG A 96 -10.67 -3.38 4.73
C ARG A 96 -9.15 -3.45 4.74
N TYR A 97 -8.58 -4.18 3.81
CA TYR A 97 -7.12 -4.29 3.70
C TYR A 97 -6.65 -4.27 2.25
N HIS A 98 -5.41 -3.86 2.07
CA HIS A 98 -4.61 -4.12 0.88
C HIS A 98 -3.36 -4.91 1.23
N ILE A 99 -2.97 -5.80 0.33
CA ILE A 99 -1.65 -6.43 0.32
C ILE A 99 -0.98 -6.01 -0.98
N PHE A 100 0.20 -5.43 -0.88
CA PHE A 100 1.02 -5.01 -2.00
C PHE A 100 2.29 -5.87 -2.04
N LEU A 101 2.75 -6.21 -3.25
CA LEU A 101 4.13 -6.62 -3.49
C LEU A 101 4.87 -5.45 -4.11
N VAL A 102 6.01 -5.14 -3.56
CA VAL A 102 6.86 -4.02 -3.96
C VAL A 102 8.25 -4.55 -4.26
N GLU A 103 8.86 -4.10 -5.35
CA GLU A 103 10.23 -4.46 -5.75
C GLU A 103 11.14 -3.23 -5.69
N ASP A 104 12.33 -3.41 -5.10
CA ASP A 104 13.36 -2.40 -5.02
C ASP A 104 14.51 -2.72 -5.98
N GLY A 105 15.27 -1.69 -6.36
CA GLY A 105 16.43 -1.85 -7.21
C GLY A 105 16.12 -2.25 -8.66
N TYR A 106 14.95 -1.93 -9.17
CA TYR A 106 14.56 -2.21 -10.55
C TYR A 106 15.19 -1.21 -11.50
N GLU A 107 16.04 -1.70 -12.40
CA GLU A 107 16.73 -0.85 -13.37
C GLU A 107 15.90 -0.67 -14.64
N TYR A 108 15.49 0.54 -14.92
CA TYR A 108 14.74 0.88 -16.12
C TYR A 108 14.95 2.33 -16.55
N TYR A 109 14.51 2.66 -17.76
CA TYR A 109 14.53 4.03 -18.28
C TYR A 109 13.70 4.97 -17.42
N GLN A 110 14.22 6.17 -17.17
CA GLN A 110 13.50 7.25 -16.50
C GLN A 110 13.44 8.47 -17.42
N ALA A 111 12.25 8.89 -17.81
CA ALA A 111 12.05 10.08 -18.62
C ALA A 111 12.65 11.32 -17.92
N GLY A 112 13.48 12.08 -18.65
CA GLY A 112 14.17 13.25 -18.13
C GLY A 112 15.44 12.94 -17.32
N SER A 113 15.84 11.66 -17.18
CA SER A 113 17.16 11.30 -16.64
C SER A 113 18.26 11.52 -17.67
N GLU A 114 19.45 11.94 -17.22
CA GLU A 114 20.66 12.01 -18.04
C GLU A 114 21.31 10.63 -18.25
N LYS A 115 20.83 9.60 -17.54
CA LYS A 115 21.35 8.23 -17.60
C LYS A 115 20.47 7.36 -18.48
N ASP A 116 21.05 6.38 -19.14
CA ASP A 116 20.34 5.39 -19.97
C ASP A 116 19.41 4.52 -19.12
N THR A 117 19.80 4.23 -17.88
CA THR A 117 19.00 3.50 -16.87
C THR A 117 19.01 4.24 -15.54
N TYR A 118 17.93 4.09 -14.81
CA TYR A 118 17.72 4.59 -13.45
C TYR A 118 17.33 3.42 -12.55
N VAL A 119 17.77 3.41 -11.30
CA VAL A 119 17.35 2.43 -10.29
C VAL A 119 16.08 2.93 -9.63
N HIS A 120 15.00 2.17 -9.78
CA HIS A 120 13.70 2.46 -9.19
C HIS A 120 13.51 1.60 -7.95
N ASP A 121 13.15 2.23 -6.85
CA ASP A 121 12.73 1.57 -5.62
C ASP A 121 11.21 1.74 -5.44
N ASN A 122 10.61 0.86 -4.64
CA ASN A 122 9.17 0.85 -4.38
C ASN A 122 8.30 0.61 -5.63
N VAL A 123 8.78 -0.17 -6.58
CA VAL A 123 8.01 -0.51 -7.78
C VAL A 123 6.86 -1.45 -7.40
N LEU A 124 5.63 -0.98 -7.52
CA LEU A 124 4.44 -1.78 -7.21
C LEU A 124 4.24 -2.86 -8.28
N ARG A 125 4.31 -4.13 -7.87
CA ARG A 125 4.15 -5.30 -8.76
C ARG A 125 2.79 -5.97 -8.65
N TYR A 126 2.19 -5.93 -7.49
CA TYR A 126 0.92 -6.59 -7.24
C TYR A 126 0.11 -5.86 -6.17
N ILE A 127 -1.19 -5.92 -6.33
CA ILE A 127 -2.17 -5.48 -5.34
C ILE A 127 -3.26 -6.55 -5.18
N SER A 128 -3.64 -6.83 -3.94
CA SER A 128 -4.58 -7.92 -3.61
C SER A 128 -6.04 -7.69 -4.03
N SER A 129 -6.38 -6.50 -4.51
CA SER A 129 -7.75 -6.13 -4.86
C SER A 129 -7.81 -5.14 -6.01
N ASP A 130 -8.70 -5.36 -6.96
CA ASP A 130 -9.05 -4.40 -8.02
C ASP A 130 -9.92 -3.24 -7.52
N ASN A 131 -10.30 -3.26 -6.26
CA ASN A 131 -11.07 -2.20 -5.63
C ASN A 131 -10.15 -1.29 -4.82
N VAL A 132 -10.07 -0.02 -5.17
CA VAL A 132 -9.27 1.00 -4.44
C VAL A 132 -9.68 1.18 -2.97
N LEU A 133 -10.88 0.74 -2.61
CA LEU A 133 -11.35 0.71 -1.23
C LEU A 133 -10.79 -0.47 -0.43
N GLY A 134 -10.07 -1.39 -1.07
CA GLY A 134 -9.50 -2.58 -0.44
C GLY A 134 -10.41 -3.80 -0.40
N SER A 135 -9.84 -4.93 -0.01
CA SER A 135 -10.53 -6.20 0.20
C SER A 135 -11.28 -6.22 1.53
N LYS A 136 -12.44 -6.87 1.55
CA LYS A 136 -13.16 -7.16 2.79
C LYS A 136 -12.50 -8.31 3.54
N LEU A 137 -12.56 -8.28 4.87
CA LEU A 137 -12.23 -9.43 5.70
C LEU A 137 -13.35 -10.47 5.60
N GLU A 138 -12.97 -11.75 5.49
CA GLU A 138 -13.96 -12.86 5.39
C GLU A 138 -14.81 -13.00 6.66
N GLN A 139 -14.22 -12.68 7.82
CA GLN A 139 -14.84 -12.75 9.13
C GLN A 139 -15.86 -11.65 9.42
N GLY A 140 -16.03 -10.71 8.49
CA GLY A 140 -16.98 -9.61 8.60
C GLY A 140 -16.39 -8.24 8.27
N LYS A 141 -17.26 -7.24 8.24
CA LYS A 141 -16.92 -5.86 7.87
C LYS A 141 -16.33 -5.09 9.05
N VAL A 142 -16.79 -5.40 10.28
CA VAL A 142 -16.41 -4.66 11.48
C VAL A 142 -15.42 -5.49 12.31
N LEU A 143 -14.26 -4.93 12.61
CA LEU A 143 -13.34 -5.48 13.61
C LEU A 143 -13.90 -5.18 14.99
N GLU A 144 -13.98 -6.22 15.83
CA GLU A 144 -14.33 -6.10 17.24
C GLU A 144 -13.09 -5.75 18.07
N PRO A 145 -13.20 -4.89 19.11
CA PRO A 145 -12.07 -4.50 19.92
C PRO A 145 -11.31 -5.70 20.53
N GLY A 146 -9.99 -5.70 20.36
CA GLY A 146 -9.09 -6.72 20.91
C GLY A 146 -9.14 -8.08 20.25
N LYS A 147 -10.04 -8.31 19.28
CA LYS A 147 -10.12 -9.57 18.54
C LYS A 147 -9.15 -9.57 17.37
N GLU A 148 -8.48 -10.71 17.17
CA GLU A 148 -7.57 -10.90 16.06
C GLU A 148 -8.30 -11.48 14.83
N TYR A 149 -7.98 -10.94 13.69
CA TYR A 149 -8.46 -11.36 12.37
C TYR A 149 -7.27 -11.70 11.50
N SER A 150 -7.41 -12.67 10.61
CA SER A 150 -6.32 -13.09 9.75
C SER A 150 -6.76 -13.27 8.30
N VAL A 151 -5.82 -13.07 7.40
CA VAL A 151 -5.98 -13.28 5.96
C VAL A 151 -4.74 -13.99 5.44
N THR A 152 -4.95 -15.00 4.61
CA THR A 152 -3.87 -15.65 3.87
C THR A 152 -4.05 -15.41 2.37
N LYS A 153 -3.01 -14.94 1.70
CA LYS A 153 -2.98 -14.77 0.24
C LYS A 153 -1.76 -15.46 -0.35
N THR A 154 -1.97 -16.12 -1.49
CA THR A 154 -0.86 -16.68 -2.27
C THR A 154 -0.77 -15.95 -3.59
N VAL A 155 0.43 -15.46 -3.92
CA VAL A 155 0.74 -14.73 -5.14
C VAL A 155 1.85 -15.48 -5.87
N LYS A 156 1.65 -15.73 -7.16
CA LYS A 156 2.70 -16.26 -8.02
C LYS A 156 3.50 -15.11 -8.59
N LEU A 157 4.82 -15.19 -8.46
CA LEU A 157 5.72 -14.20 -9.04
C LEU A 157 5.84 -14.40 -10.56
N GLU A 158 5.76 -13.32 -11.30
CA GLU A 158 6.12 -13.31 -12.71
C GLU A 158 7.62 -13.60 -12.90
N ASN A 159 7.99 -14.08 -14.08
CA ASN A 159 9.37 -14.55 -14.31
C ASN A 159 10.42 -13.43 -14.17
N GLU A 160 10.04 -12.22 -14.48
CA GLU A 160 10.89 -11.02 -14.47
C GLU A 160 11.06 -10.43 -13.07
N TRP A 161 10.29 -10.86 -12.07
CA TRP A 161 10.34 -10.32 -10.72
C TRP A 161 11.37 -11.04 -9.87
N GLU A 162 12.23 -10.28 -9.23
CA GLU A 162 13.30 -10.79 -8.37
C GLU A 162 12.83 -10.93 -6.92
N ALA A 163 12.56 -12.17 -6.46
CA ALA A 163 12.05 -12.43 -5.10
C ALA A 163 12.93 -11.84 -3.99
N SER A 164 14.26 -11.83 -4.19
CA SER A 164 15.23 -11.29 -3.22
C SER A 164 15.18 -9.77 -3.06
N ARG A 165 14.53 -9.08 -4.00
CA ARG A 165 14.34 -7.61 -3.98
C ARG A 165 12.93 -7.23 -3.59
N MET A 166 12.07 -8.21 -3.30
CA MET A 166 10.67 -7.96 -2.99
C MET A 166 10.40 -7.90 -1.50
N ARG A 167 9.45 -7.07 -1.16
CA ARG A 167 8.80 -7.05 0.15
C ARG A 167 7.29 -7.00 0.02
N VAL A 168 6.62 -7.41 1.07
CA VAL A 168 5.18 -7.33 1.22
C VAL A 168 4.85 -6.15 2.12
N VAL A 169 3.94 -5.29 1.67
CA VAL A 169 3.34 -4.24 2.48
C VAL A 169 1.87 -4.57 2.69
N VAL A 170 1.42 -4.56 3.93
CA VAL A 170 0.01 -4.77 4.29
C VAL A 170 -0.53 -3.52 4.93
N ALA A 171 -1.58 -2.95 4.33
CA ALA A 171 -2.27 -1.78 4.86
C ALA A 171 -3.66 -2.16 5.35
N MET A 172 -3.98 -1.75 6.58
CA MET A 172 -5.33 -1.76 7.12
C MET A 172 -5.99 -0.42 6.85
N LEU A 173 -7.17 -0.47 6.23
CA LEU A 173 -7.98 0.69 5.92
C LEU A 173 -9.24 0.68 6.77
N ILE A 174 -9.64 1.85 7.24
CA ILE A 174 -10.88 2.03 7.99
C ILE A 174 -11.78 3.08 7.34
N SER A 175 -13.07 2.97 7.60
CA SER A 175 -14.08 3.94 7.20
C SER A 175 -14.65 4.66 8.42
N ASP A 176 -14.79 5.97 8.32
CA ASP A 176 -15.45 6.86 9.29
C ASP A 176 -16.75 7.49 8.74
N ASP A 177 -17.12 7.16 7.50
CA ASP A 177 -18.26 7.71 6.77
C ASP A 177 -19.33 6.65 6.40
N GLY A 178 -19.37 5.54 7.14
CA GLY A 178 -20.36 4.47 6.90
C GLY A 178 -20.00 3.53 5.75
N GLY A 179 -18.75 3.54 5.27
CA GLY A 179 -18.23 2.66 4.23
C GLY A 179 -18.27 3.24 2.83
N GLU A 180 -18.40 4.56 2.70
CA GLU A 180 -18.30 5.26 1.43
C GLU A 180 -16.84 5.39 1.01
N THR A 181 -15.95 5.75 1.95
CA THR A 181 -14.50 5.79 1.73
C THR A 181 -13.75 4.93 2.73
N TYR A 182 -12.55 4.50 2.37
CA TYR A 182 -11.62 3.78 3.24
C TYR A 182 -10.25 4.39 3.09
N CYS A 183 -9.65 4.73 4.23
CA CYS A 183 -8.33 5.35 4.31
C CYS A 183 -7.40 4.49 5.15
N SER A 184 -6.10 4.49 4.84
CA SER A 184 -5.13 3.74 5.61
C SER A 184 -5.08 4.27 7.05
N ASN A 185 -5.21 3.37 8.02
CA ASN A 185 -5.08 3.68 9.43
C ASN A 185 -3.73 3.20 9.98
N ASN A 186 -3.27 2.03 9.53
CA ASN A 186 -1.96 1.51 9.85
C ASN A 186 -1.45 0.60 8.72
N ALA A 187 -0.15 0.41 8.65
CA ALA A 187 0.51 -0.49 7.72
C ALA A 187 1.75 -1.12 8.36
N ASN A 188 2.12 -2.30 7.86
CA ASN A 188 3.37 -2.95 8.23
C ASN A 188 3.95 -3.68 7.01
N GLU A 189 5.25 -3.94 7.02
CA GLU A 189 5.94 -4.59 5.90
C GLU A 189 7.00 -5.58 6.37
N CYS A 190 7.29 -6.59 5.56
CA CYS A 190 8.44 -7.48 5.75
C CYS A 190 9.03 -7.92 4.41
N ALA A 191 10.29 -8.32 4.42
CA ALA A 191 10.92 -8.97 3.28
C ALA A 191 10.33 -10.37 3.05
N ILE A 192 10.53 -10.91 1.85
CA ILE A 192 10.07 -12.26 1.52
C ILE A 192 10.80 -13.30 2.36
N GLY A 193 10.04 -14.18 3.02
CA GLY A 193 10.55 -15.22 3.93
C GLY A 193 10.68 -14.75 5.39
N GLU A 194 10.31 -13.50 5.68
CA GLU A 194 10.38 -12.92 7.02
C GLU A 194 8.99 -12.67 7.61
N SER A 195 8.98 -12.22 8.87
CA SER A 195 7.77 -11.81 9.57
C SER A 195 8.05 -10.65 10.51
N VAL A 196 7.07 -9.77 10.66
CA VAL A 196 7.06 -8.66 11.62
C VAL A 196 5.75 -8.71 12.41
N ASP A 197 5.86 -8.62 13.72
CA ASP A 197 4.73 -8.61 14.64
C ASP A 197 4.11 -7.20 14.71
N TYR A 198 3.04 -7.06 15.50
CA TYR A 198 2.42 -5.78 15.79
C TYR A 198 3.46 -4.81 16.36
N LEU A 199 3.56 -3.64 15.78
CA LEU A 199 4.37 -2.56 16.32
C LEU A 199 3.51 -1.74 17.27
N TYR A 200 3.99 -1.51 18.48
CA TYR A 200 3.37 -0.67 19.50
C TYR A 200 4.23 0.58 19.71
N GLU A 201 3.60 1.70 20.05
CA GLU A 201 4.26 3.01 20.19
C GLU A 201 5.42 3.04 21.22
N ASN A 202 5.58 1.99 22.01
CA ASN A 202 6.60 1.88 23.08
C ASN A 202 7.59 0.73 22.88
N ASP A 203 7.66 0.13 21.69
CA ASP A 203 8.63 -0.92 21.37
C ASP A 203 9.89 -0.37 20.67
#